data_9bddb2048a37d17398a0a89c43e82580
#
_entry.id   9bddb2048a37d17398a0a89c43e82580
#
_cell.length_a   1.000
_cell.length_b   1.000
_cell.length_c   1.000
_cell.angle_alpha   90.00
_cell.angle_beta   90.00
_cell.angle_gamma   90.00
#
_symmetry.space_group_name_H-M   'P 1'
#
loop_
_entity.id
_entity.type
_entity.pdbx_description
1 polymer ?
#
loop_
_entity_poly.entity_id
_entity_poly.type
_entity_poly.pdbx_seq_one_letter_code
_entity_poly.pdbx_strand_id
1 'polypeptide(L)'
;GAQYDGRKEKDDNLRLTLAVGQILEQNGVPVSYTRQSDIYQSPSEKARLGNESGADYFISFHRNASPNANEYQGVETLVFDDHGIKAEMARNVNANLEQVGFRNIGVKERPNLTVLRRTKIPAILIEAGFLNSDQDNERFDEKFQEIAQAIADGIMETIGDENEVLKGIYRVQIGLY
;
A
#
# COMPACT_ATOMS: atom_id res chain seq x y z
N GLY A 1 -14.85 2.81 3.60
CA GLY A 1 -14.29 2.45 2.30
C GLY A 1 -15.37 2.23 1.24
N ALA A 2 -14.95 2.09 -0.01
CA ALA A 2 -15.83 1.82 -1.13
C ALA A 2 -16.50 0.44 -1.01
N GLN A 3 -17.62 0.28 -1.73
CA GLN A 3 -18.34 -0.99 -1.83
C GLN A 3 -18.83 -1.19 -3.27
N TYR A 4 -18.77 -2.42 -3.75
CA TYR A 4 -19.24 -2.79 -5.08
C TYR A 4 -19.65 -4.26 -5.10
N ASP A 5 -20.88 -4.55 -5.53
CA ASP A 5 -21.44 -5.91 -5.65
C ASP A 5 -21.17 -6.81 -4.42
N GLY A 6 -21.44 -6.26 -3.23
CA GLY A 6 -21.21 -6.95 -1.96
C GLY A 6 -19.74 -6.98 -1.48
N ARG A 7 -18.79 -6.61 -2.32
CA ARG A 7 -17.37 -6.50 -1.97
C ARG A 7 -17.12 -5.20 -1.21
N LYS A 8 -16.29 -5.26 -0.18
CA LYS A 8 -15.95 -4.11 0.66
C LYS A 8 -14.44 -3.87 0.64
N GLU A 9 -14.05 -2.66 0.33
CA GLU A 9 -12.65 -2.23 0.31
C GLU A 9 -11.91 -2.57 1.61
N LYS A 10 -12.55 -2.34 2.76
CA LYS A 10 -11.95 -2.60 4.07
C LYS A 10 -11.51 -4.05 4.29
N ASP A 11 -12.23 -4.99 3.69
CA ASP A 11 -11.96 -6.43 3.83
C ASP A 11 -10.79 -6.83 2.94
N ASP A 12 -10.77 -6.35 1.68
CA ASP A 12 -9.65 -6.53 0.76
C ASP A 12 -8.36 -5.94 1.31
N ASN A 13 -8.44 -4.71 1.82
CA ASN A 13 -7.29 -4.01 2.37
C ASN A 13 -6.72 -4.76 3.58
N LEU A 14 -7.56 -5.22 4.51
CA LEU A 14 -7.11 -6.00 5.67
C LEU A 14 -6.39 -7.28 5.25
N ARG A 15 -7.01 -8.04 4.35
CA ARG A 15 -6.45 -9.29 3.84
C ARG A 15 -5.12 -9.07 3.14
N LEU A 16 -5.03 -8.05 2.28
CA LEU A 16 -3.80 -7.74 1.54
C LEU A 16 -2.67 -7.26 2.45
N THR A 17 -2.99 -6.40 3.41
CA THR A 17 -2.03 -5.90 4.39
C THR A 17 -1.40 -7.02 5.20
N LEU A 18 -2.22 -7.93 5.73
CA LEU A 18 -1.72 -9.05 6.53
C LEU A 18 -0.83 -9.97 5.69
N ALA A 19 -1.19 -10.22 4.42
CA ALA A 19 -0.39 -11.03 3.51
C ALA A 19 0.96 -10.36 3.19
N VAL A 20 0.97 -9.08 2.86
CA VAL A 20 2.22 -8.32 2.60
C VAL A 20 3.09 -8.27 3.85
N GLY A 21 2.49 -7.95 5.00
CA GLY A 21 3.22 -7.90 6.27
C GLY A 21 3.88 -9.23 6.61
N GLN A 22 3.19 -10.34 6.43
CA GLN A 22 3.74 -11.67 6.65
C GLN A 22 4.95 -11.96 5.74
N ILE A 23 4.90 -11.58 4.47
CA ILE A 23 6.03 -11.75 3.55
C ILE A 23 7.22 -10.91 4.00
N LEU A 24 6.99 -9.65 4.38
CA LEU A 24 8.05 -8.77 4.90
C LEU A 24 8.69 -9.34 6.16
N GLU A 25 7.90 -9.81 7.13
CA GLU A 25 8.39 -10.42 8.37
C GLU A 25 9.21 -11.69 8.10
N GLN A 26 8.78 -12.55 7.17
CA GLN A 26 9.52 -13.74 6.73
C GLN A 26 10.86 -13.40 6.09
N ASN A 27 11.02 -12.19 5.56
CA ASN A 27 12.27 -11.68 4.98
C ASN A 27 13.07 -10.80 5.97
N GLY A 28 12.73 -10.81 7.25
CA GLY A 28 13.47 -10.12 8.29
C GLY A 28 13.15 -8.63 8.44
N VAL A 29 12.11 -8.13 7.77
CA VAL A 29 11.64 -6.75 7.91
C VAL A 29 10.61 -6.67 9.03
N PRO A 30 10.88 -6.01 10.16
CA PRO A 30 9.90 -5.86 11.24
C PRO A 30 8.69 -5.04 10.79
N VAL A 31 7.49 -5.52 11.09
CA VAL A 31 6.23 -4.87 10.70
C VAL A 31 5.39 -4.53 11.92
N SER A 32 4.85 -3.34 11.94
CA SER A 32 3.79 -2.94 12.87
C SER A 32 2.50 -2.66 12.10
N TYR A 33 1.36 -2.95 12.69
CA TYR A 33 0.05 -2.79 12.05
C TYR A 33 -0.78 -1.75 12.78
N THR A 34 -1.47 -0.87 12.05
CA THR A 34 -2.45 0.04 12.67
C THR A 34 -3.69 -0.70 13.13
N ARG A 35 -4.06 -1.79 12.43
CA ARG A 35 -5.09 -2.75 12.85
C ARG A 35 -4.80 -4.14 12.29
N GLN A 36 -5.31 -5.17 12.94
CA GLN A 36 -5.26 -6.57 12.48
C GLN A 36 -6.65 -7.22 12.49
N SER A 37 -7.70 -6.44 12.72
CA SER A 37 -9.09 -6.86 12.74
C SER A 37 -9.99 -5.77 12.17
N ASP A 38 -11.30 -6.06 12.04
CA ASP A 38 -12.28 -5.09 11.51
C ASP A 38 -12.66 -4.03 12.57
N ILE A 39 -11.73 -3.12 12.83
CA ILE A 39 -11.93 -1.94 13.68
C ILE A 39 -11.74 -0.67 12.86
N TYR A 40 -12.56 0.33 13.13
CA TYR A 40 -12.45 1.63 12.48
C TYR A 40 -11.37 2.49 13.13
N GLN A 41 -10.58 3.15 12.30
CA GLN A 41 -9.63 4.20 12.70
C GLN A 41 -9.71 5.36 11.72
N SER A 42 -9.71 6.58 12.22
CA SER A 42 -9.66 7.76 11.38
C SER A 42 -8.31 7.89 10.67
N PRO A 43 -8.24 8.58 9.51
CA PRO A 43 -6.95 8.85 8.85
C PRO A 43 -5.94 9.57 9.74
N SER A 44 -6.41 10.46 10.62
CA SER A 44 -5.55 11.16 11.59
C SER A 44 -4.98 10.23 12.65
N GLU A 45 -5.78 9.28 13.12
CA GLU A 45 -5.36 8.28 14.10
C GLU A 45 -4.32 7.33 13.51
N LYS A 46 -4.50 6.90 12.26
CA LYS A 46 -3.52 6.08 11.55
C LYS A 46 -2.17 6.78 11.40
N ALA A 47 -2.18 8.06 10.99
CA ALA A 47 -0.96 8.86 10.90
C ALA A 47 -0.29 9.01 12.27
N ARG A 48 -1.06 9.22 13.35
CA ARG A 48 -0.54 9.28 14.71
C ARG A 48 0.13 7.97 15.11
N LEU A 49 -0.54 6.84 14.90
CA LEU A 49 0.01 5.51 15.19
C LEU A 49 1.31 5.25 14.41
N GLY A 50 1.34 5.60 13.11
CA GLY A 50 2.54 5.51 12.30
C GLY A 50 3.70 6.34 12.87
N ASN A 51 3.44 7.59 13.27
CA ASN A 51 4.45 8.47 13.84
C ASN A 51 4.97 8.01 15.21
N GLU A 52 4.15 7.32 15.99
CA GLU A 52 4.47 6.80 17.32
C GLU A 52 5.08 5.39 17.30
N SER A 53 5.02 4.69 16.17
CA SER A 53 5.43 3.28 16.05
C SER A 53 6.95 3.06 16.10
N GLY A 54 7.75 4.10 15.85
CA GLY A 54 9.19 3.97 15.64
C GLY A 54 9.56 3.32 14.31
N ALA A 55 8.61 3.22 13.36
CA ALA A 55 8.87 2.72 12.02
C ALA A 55 9.56 3.79 11.15
N ASP A 56 10.28 3.32 10.12
CA ASP A 56 10.98 4.17 9.16
C ASP A 56 10.11 4.49 7.95
N TYR A 57 9.12 3.65 7.65
CA TYR A 57 8.21 3.79 6.51
C TYR A 57 6.78 3.53 6.94
N PHE A 58 5.83 4.23 6.27
CA PHE A 58 4.41 4.03 6.44
C PHE A 58 3.76 3.62 5.11
N ILE A 59 3.13 2.44 5.07
CA ILE A 59 2.46 1.92 3.88
C ILE A 59 0.96 1.84 4.14
N SER A 60 0.16 2.56 3.36
CA SER A 60 -1.30 2.51 3.41
C SER A 60 -1.85 1.71 2.25
N PHE A 61 -2.81 0.81 2.51
CA PHE A 61 -3.42 -0.06 1.50
C PHE A 61 -4.85 0.35 1.22
N HIS A 62 -5.19 0.44 -0.05
CA HIS A 62 -6.48 0.84 -0.57
C HIS A 62 -6.86 0.07 -1.84
N ARG A 63 -8.15 0.10 -2.17
CA ARG A 63 -8.70 -0.23 -3.47
C ARG A 63 -9.39 1.01 -4.02
N ASN A 64 -8.97 1.46 -5.19
CA ASN A 64 -9.53 2.64 -5.84
C ASN A 64 -11.00 2.44 -6.24
N ALA A 65 -11.71 3.51 -6.52
CA ALA A 65 -13.06 3.46 -7.08
C ALA A 65 -13.26 4.57 -8.12
N SER A 66 -13.80 4.21 -9.26
CA SER A 66 -14.20 5.16 -10.31
C SER A 66 -15.66 5.61 -10.12
N PRO A 67 -16.06 6.75 -10.71
CA PRO A 67 -17.44 7.23 -10.64
C PRO A 67 -18.45 6.21 -11.16
N ASN A 68 -18.12 5.51 -12.24
CA ASN A 68 -18.94 4.45 -12.82
C ASN A 68 -18.21 3.10 -12.75
N ALA A 69 -18.98 2.02 -12.61
CA ALA A 69 -18.43 0.67 -12.65
C ALA A 69 -17.72 0.39 -13.97
N ASN A 70 -16.56 -0.26 -13.90
CA ASN A 70 -15.75 -0.65 -15.06
C ASN A 70 -15.22 0.51 -15.92
N GLU A 71 -15.24 1.74 -15.40
CA GLU A 71 -14.74 2.92 -16.13
C GLU A 71 -13.21 2.96 -16.15
N TYR A 72 -12.58 2.68 -15.03
CA TYR A 72 -11.12 2.64 -14.88
C TYR A 72 -10.66 1.33 -14.29
N GLN A 73 -9.39 1.00 -14.57
CA GLN A 73 -8.70 -0.17 -14.05
C GLN A 73 -7.21 0.10 -13.88
N GLY A 74 -6.54 -0.65 -13.03
CA GLY A 74 -5.10 -0.59 -12.83
C GLY A 74 -4.70 -0.15 -11.44
N VAL A 75 -3.40 -0.03 -11.23
CA VAL A 75 -2.80 0.33 -9.95
C VAL A 75 -2.17 1.71 -10.01
N GLU A 76 -2.26 2.44 -8.93
CA GLU A 76 -1.51 3.68 -8.73
C GLU A 76 -1.03 3.76 -7.28
N THR A 77 0.06 4.47 -7.05
CA THR A 77 0.53 4.74 -5.70
C THR A 77 0.59 6.25 -5.46
N LEU A 78 0.01 6.67 -4.35
CA LEU A 78 -0.12 8.07 -3.98
C LEU A 78 0.95 8.44 -2.97
N VAL A 79 1.54 9.62 -3.15
CA VAL A 79 2.56 10.20 -2.29
C VAL A 79 2.20 11.64 -1.93
N PHE A 80 2.78 12.18 -0.86
CA PHE A 80 2.60 13.60 -0.51
C PHE A 80 3.17 14.51 -1.61
N ASP A 81 4.42 14.24 -1.99
CA ASP A 81 5.13 14.85 -3.11
C ASP A 81 5.95 13.77 -3.83
N ASP A 82 6.24 13.96 -5.11
CA ASP A 82 6.93 12.97 -5.94
C ASP A 82 8.47 13.11 -5.83
N HIS A 83 8.99 13.03 -4.59
CA HIS A 83 10.41 13.15 -4.31
C HIS A 83 10.91 12.12 -3.30
N GLY A 84 12.20 11.77 -3.41
CA GLY A 84 12.94 10.95 -2.46
C GLY A 84 12.49 9.50 -2.40
N ILE A 85 12.85 8.83 -1.33
CA ILE A 85 12.70 7.38 -1.15
C ILE A 85 11.24 6.90 -1.25
N LYS A 86 10.26 7.69 -0.78
CA LYS A 86 8.85 7.33 -0.88
C LYS A 86 8.36 7.25 -2.34
N ALA A 87 8.85 8.18 -3.18
CA ALA A 87 8.52 8.18 -4.60
C ALA A 87 9.17 7.01 -5.34
N GLU A 88 10.39 6.66 -4.99
CA GLU A 88 11.10 5.47 -5.48
C GLU A 88 10.37 4.19 -5.08
N MET A 89 10.03 4.04 -3.80
CA MET A 89 9.25 2.89 -3.31
C MET A 89 7.91 2.77 -4.04
N ALA A 90 7.21 3.87 -4.26
CA ALA A 90 5.95 3.90 -5.00
C ALA A 90 6.12 3.39 -6.45
N ARG A 91 7.19 3.80 -7.13
CA ARG A 91 7.50 3.32 -8.49
C ARG A 91 7.86 1.83 -8.51
N ASN A 92 8.66 1.37 -7.57
CA ASN A 92 9.05 -0.04 -7.45
C ASN A 92 7.81 -0.92 -7.20
N VAL A 93 6.93 -0.52 -6.29
CA VAL A 93 5.67 -1.23 -6.04
C VAL A 93 4.79 -1.29 -7.30
N ASN A 94 4.60 -0.17 -7.98
CA ASN A 94 3.79 -0.12 -9.21
C ASN A 94 4.40 -0.99 -10.33
N ALA A 95 5.72 -0.96 -10.50
CA ALA A 95 6.42 -1.76 -11.52
C ALA A 95 6.27 -3.26 -11.26
N ASN A 96 6.37 -3.70 -10.00
CA ASN A 96 6.14 -5.10 -9.64
C ASN A 96 4.67 -5.51 -9.84
N LEU A 97 3.70 -4.66 -9.50
CA LEU A 97 2.29 -4.92 -9.76
C LEU A 97 1.95 -4.99 -11.26
N GLU A 98 2.63 -4.20 -12.09
CA GLU A 98 2.52 -4.29 -13.55
C GLU A 98 2.94 -5.65 -14.08
N GLN A 99 3.99 -6.26 -13.51
CA GLN A 99 4.43 -7.62 -13.88
C GLN A 99 3.40 -8.69 -13.52
N VAL A 100 2.55 -8.45 -12.51
CA VAL A 100 1.41 -9.33 -12.18
C VAL A 100 0.28 -9.22 -13.21
N GLY A 101 0.27 -8.14 -14.00
CA GLY A 101 -0.67 -7.91 -15.08
C GLY A 101 -1.62 -6.73 -14.89
N PHE A 102 -1.40 -5.89 -13.86
CA PHE A 102 -2.14 -4.64 -13.73
C PHE A 102 -1.66 -3.58 -14.72
N ARG A 103 -2.57 -2.73 -15.17
CA ARG A 103 -2.19 -1.48 -15.81
C ARG A 103 -1.54 -0.56 -14.77
N ASN A 104 -0.34 -0.10 -15.04
CA ASN A 104 0.36 0.87 -14.20
C ASN A 104 -0.11 2.29 -14.56
N ILE A 105 -0.86 2.93 -13.66
CA ILE A 105 -1.36 4.30 -13.83
C ILE A 105 -0.29 5.32 -13.40
N GLY A 106 0.68 4.88 -12.61
CA GLY A 106 1.81 5.70 -12.16
C GLY A 106 1.70 6.17 -10.71
N VAL A 107 2.64 7.02 -10.34
CA VAL A 107 2.70 7.68 -9.03
C VAL A 107 2.01 9.04 -9.13
N LYS A 108 1.22 9.40 -8.12
CA LYS A 108 0.45 10.65 -8.09
C LYS A 108 0.67 11.40 -6.78
N GLU A 109 0.86 12.70 -6.88
CA GLU A 109 0.88 13.57 -5.70
C GLU A 109 -0.52 13.79 -5.15
N ARG A 110 -0.67 13.64 -3.84
CA ARG A 110 -1.92 13.87 -3.10
C ARG A 110 -1.64 14.54 -1.75
N PRO A 111 -1.15 15.79 -1.74
CA PRO A 111 -0.76 16.49 -0.50
C PRO A 111 -1.96 16.76 0.43
N ASN A 112 -3.18 16.67 -0.07
CA ASN A 112 -4.40 16.88 0.71
C ASN A 112 -4.88 15.65 1.47
N LEU A 113 -4.35 14.45 1.16
CA LEU A 113 -4.71 13.23 1.91
C LEU A 113 -4.12 13.28 3.32
N THR A 114 -4.99 13.18 4.30
CA THR A 114 -4.64 13.33 5.72
C THR A 114 -3.53 12.36 6.15
N VAL A 115 -3.60 11.09 5.72
CA VAL A 115 -2.61 10.08 6.07
C VAL A 115 -1.23 10.40 5.50
N LEU A 116 -1.15 10.92 4.29
CA LEU A 116 0.12 11.32 3.67
C LEU A 116 0.66 12.64 4.25
N ARG A 117 -0.24 13.60 4.51
CA ARG A 117 0.13 14.93 5.02
C ARG A 117 0.58 14.90 6.48
N ARG A 118 -0.04 14.07 7.32
CA ARG A 118 0.22 14.03 8.77
C ARG A 118 1.24 12.99 9.19
N THR A 119 1.58 12.06 8.33
CA THR A 119 2.67 11.11 8.58
C THR A 119 4.01 11.82 8.39
N LYS A 120 4.88 11.72 9.37
CA LYS A 120 6.19 12.42 9.41
C LYS A 120 7.32 11.62 8.80
N ILE A 121 7.15 10.30 8.71
CA ILE A 121 8.07 9.37 8.05
C ILE A 121 7.68 9.21 6.58
N PRO A 122 8.57 8.74 5.68
CA PRO A 122 8.23 8.44 4.30
C PRO A 122 6.99 7.55 4.20
N ALA A 123 5.97 8.03 3.49
CA ALA A 123 4.66 7.38 3.41
C ALA A 123 4.19 7.23 1.97
N ILE A 124 3.63 6.06 1.66
CA ILE A 124 2.95 5.77 0.39
C ILE A 124 1.55 5.22 0.66
N LEU A 125 0.63 5.46 -0.28
CA LEU A 125 -0.70 4.88 -0.30
C LEU A 125 -0.88 4.12 -1.61
N ILE A 126 -1.02 2.80 -1.51
CA ILE A 126 -1.14 1.90 -2.65
C ILE A 126 -2.62 1.69 -2.97
N GLU A 127 -3.02 2.02 -4.17
CA GLU A 127 -4.32 1.68 -4.76
C GLU A 127 -4.17 0.39 -5.58
N ALA A 128 -4.47 -0.76 -4.96
CA ALA A 128 -4.28 -2.08 -5.54
C ALA A 128 -5.45 -2.49 -6.45
N GLY A 129 -5.63 -1.78 -7.55
CA GLY A 129 -6.73 -1.94 -8.49
C GLY A 129 -8.02 -1.22 -8.06
N PHE A 130 -8.98 -1.13 -8.98
CA PHE A 130 -10.28 -0.53 -8.73
C PHE A 130 -11.27 -1.56 -8.17
N LEU A 131 -11.89 -1.22 -7.04
CA LEU A 131 -12.88 -2.09 -6.39
C LEU A 131 -14.12 -2.32 -7.26
N ASN A 132 -14.49 -1.32 -8.06
CA ASN A 132 -15.60 -1.37 -8.99
C ASN A 132 -15.20 -1.67 -10.44
N SER A 133 -14.07 -2.35 -10.63
CA SER A 133 -13.65 -2.96 -11.89
C SER A 133 -13.68 -4.48 -11.77
N ASP A 134 -14.53 -5.12 -12.57
CA ASP A 134 -14.65 -6.59 -12.58
C ASP A 134 -13.33 -7.25 -12.94
N GLN A 135 -12.59 -6.67 -13.91
CA GLN A 135 -11.30 -7.18 -14.34
C GLN A 135 -10.23 -7.07 -13.24
N ASP A 136 -10.19 -5.96 -12.49
CA ASP A 136 -9.26 -5.81 -11.38
C ASP A 136 -9.64 -6.72 -10.20
N ASN A 137 -10.94 -6.96 -9.99
CA ASN A 137 -11.41 -7.89 -8.96
C ASN A 137 -11.07 -9.34 -9.30
N GLU A 138 -11.28 -9.77 -10.55
CA GLU A 138 -10.87 -11.10 -11.02
C GLU A 138 -9.36 -11.29 -10.81
N ARG A 139 -8.53 -10.34 -11.23
CA ARG A 139 -7.07 -10.38 -11.04
C ARG A 139 -6.68 -10.39 -9.57
N PHE A 140 -7.34 -9.57 -8.74
CA PHE A 140 -7.10 -9.52 -7.31
C PHE A 140 -7.36 -10.88 -6.63
N ASP A 141 -8.42 -11.57 -7.02
CA ASP A 141 -8.80 -12.87 -6.45
C ASP A 141 -7.91 -14.00 -6.97
N GLU A 142 -7.70 -14.07 -8.29
CA GLU A 142 -6.92 -15.14 -8.91
C GLU A 142 -5.42 -15.07 -8.59
N LYS A 143 -4.87 -13.86 -8.46
CA LYS A 143 -3.43 -13.62 -8.27
C LYS A 143 -3.10 -12.97 -6.91
N PHE A 144 -3.92 -13.21 -5.92
CA PHE A 144 -3.78 -12.55 -4.62
C PHE A 144 -2.39 -12.69 -4.01
N GLN A 145 -1.82 -13.90 -3.99
CA GLN A 145 -0.49 -14.14 -3.44
C GLN A 145 0.61 -13.47 -4.26
N GLU A 146 0.49 -13.47 -5.59
CA GLU A 146 1.42 -12.77 -6.47
C GLU A 146 1.36 -11.25 -6.27
N ILE A 147 0.17 -10.69 -6.03
CA ILE A 147 -0.02 -9.28 -5.72
C ILE A 147 0.65 -8.92 -4.39
N ALA A 148 0.43 -9.72 -3.36
CA ALA A 148 1.06 -9.50 -2.06
C ALA A 148 2.59 -9.59 -2.15
N GLN A 149 3.12 -10.57 -2.90
CA GLN A 149 4.55 -10.72 -3.15
C GLN A 149 5.11 -9.52 -3.93
N ALA A 150 4.45 -9.09 -4.99
CA ALA A 150 4.87 -7.96 -5.80
C ALA A 150 4.99 -6.66 -4.99
N ILE A 151 4.04 -6.40 -4.10
CA ILE A 151 4.09 -5.24 -3.20
C ILE A 151 5.26 -5.37 -2.22
N ALA A 152 5.42 -6.53 -1.59
CA ALA A 152 6.52 -6.78 -0.67
C ALA A 152 7.89 -6.64 -1.36
N ASP A 153 8.02 -7.16 -2.57
CA ASP A 153 9.24 -7.06 -3.37
C ASP A 153 9.59 -5.59 -3.67
N GLY A 154 8.62 -4.77 -4.11
CA GLY A 154 8.84 -3.36 -4.36
C GLY A 154 9.26 -2.57 -3.12
N ILE A 155 8.72 -2.92 -1.95
CA ILE A 155 9.15 -2.34 -0.67
C ILE A 155 10.58 -2.78 -0.34
N MET A 156 10.87 -4.08 -0.42
CA MET A 156 12.18 -4.64 -0.07
C MET A 156 13.30 -4.19 -1.02
N GLU A 157 13.03 -4.06 -2.32
CA GLU A 157 13.97 -3.49 -3.30
C GLU A 157 14.43 -2.10 -2.88
N THR A 158 13.48 -1.25 -2.46
CA THR A 158 13.77 0.11 -2.01
C THR A 158 14.56 0.14 -0.71
N ILE A 159 14.15 -0.66 0.27
CA ILE A 159 14.81 -0.75 1.59
C ILE A 159 16.20 -1.39 1.44
N GLY A 160 16.36 -2.38 0.55
CA GLY A 160 17.59 -3.09 0.31
C GLY A 160 18.70 -2.18 -0.21
N ASP A 161 18.37 -1.26 -1.10
CA ASP A 161 19.32 -0.28 -1.64
C ASP A 161 19.86 0.66 -0.55
N GLU A 162 19.03 1.03 0.43
CA GLU A 162 19.48 1.77 1.60
C GLU A 162 20.29 0.93 2.60
N ASN A 163 20.00 -0.36 2.74
CA ASN A 163 20.69 -1.27 3.67
C ASN A 163 22.17 -1.47 3.34
N GLU A 164 22.57 -1.37 2.09
CA GLU A 164 23.99 -1.37 1.71
C GLU A 164 24.72 -0.16 2.28
N VAL A 165 24.00 0.94 2.52
CA VAL A 165 24.57 2.20 3.00
C VAL A 165 24.56 2.31 4.52
N LEU A 166 23.52 1.86 5.20
CA LEU A 166 23.25 2.23 6.60
C LEU A 166 23.31 1.09 7.63
N LYS A 167 23.37 -0.19 7.26
CA LYS A 167 23.34 -1.35 8.20
C LYS A 167 22.30 -1.23 9.31
N GLY A 168 21.13 -0.67 9.03
CA GLY A 168 20.04 -0.45 9.98
C GLY A 168 18.93 -1.49 9.84
N ILE A 169 18.23 -1.75 10.94
CA ILE A 169 17.01 -2.55 10.91
C ILE A 169 15.85 -1.60 10.63
N TYR A 170 15.24 -1.71 9.44
CA TYR A 170 14.07 -0.92 9.07
C TYR A 170 12.79 -1.54 9.63
N ARG A 171 11.86 -0.68 10.02
CA ARG A 171 10.52 -1.06 10.46
C ARG A 171 9.49 -0.46 9.52
N VAL A 172 8.55 -1.28 9.09
CA VAL A 172 7.44 -0.86 8.24
C VAL A 172 6.17 -0.80 9.06
N GLN A 173 5.52 0.36 9.08
CA GLN A 173 4.18 0.51 9.62
C GLN A 173 3.17 0.37 8.50
N ILE A 174 2.24 -0.55 8.63
CA ILE A 174 1.18 -0.77 7.66
C ILE A 174 -0.13 -0.23 8.21
N GLY A 175 -0.72 0.69 7.47
CA GLY A 175 -2.00 1.31 7.78
C GLY A 175 -3.08 0.90 6.80
N LEU A 176 -4.28 0.68 7.34
CA LEU A 176 -5.45 0.25 6.59
C LEU A 176 -6.57 1.29 6.66
N TYR A 177 -7.32 1.41 5.58
CA TYR A 177 -8.54 2.21 5.55
C TYR A 177 -9.76 1.39 5.92
#